data_f29e084ecf43350ff21c20edf132588f
#
_entry.id   f29e084ecf43350ff21c20edf132588f
#
_cell.length_a   1.000
_cell.length_b   1.000
_cell.length_c   1.000
_cell.angle_alpha   90.00
_cell.angle_beta   90.00
_cell.angle_gamma   90.00
#
_symmetry.space_group_name_H-M   'P 1'
#
loop_
_entity.id
_entity.type
_entity.pdbx_description
1 polymer ?
#
loop_
_entity_poly.entity_id
_entity_poly.type
_entity_poly.pdbx_seq_one_letter_code
_entity_poly.pdbx_strand_id
1 'polypeptide(L)'
;MGTICKLWKNIYLIFWKKLLNYVYLYQTTNNFRTYNTNQMRELETPIKTYAKSELAQLYNPTMTIRCALRTFRQWILFNKELYSNLQNTGYHDSQRYFTHRQVELIFHYLGKP
;
A
#
# COMPACT_ATOMS: atom_id res chain seq x y z
N MET A 1 -19.66 2.97 -18.98
CA MET A 1 -19.50 3.12 -17.54
C MET A 1 -18.26 2.47 -16.95
N GLY A 2 -17.67 1.48 -17.58
CA GLY A 2 -16.55 0.72 -16.99
C GLY A 2 -15.21 1.41 -16.94
N THR A 3 -14.80 2.08 -18.00
CA THR A 3 -13.42 2.59 -18.14
C THR A 3 -13.19 3.95 -17.49
N ILE A 4 -14.14 4.86 -17.57
CA ILE A 4 -14.05 6.20 -17.00
C ILE A 4 -14.14 6.14 -15.47
N CYS A 5 -15.05 5.32 -14.94
CA CYS A 5 -15.17 5.11 -13.48
C CYS A 5 -13.94 4.46 -12.87
N LYS A 6 -13.26 3.57 -13.59
CA LYS A 6 -12.02 2.93 -13.12
C LYS A 6 -10.86 3.92 -13.01
N LEU A 7 -10.69 4.81 -13.98
CA LEU A 7 -9.65 5.84 -13.96
C LEU A 7 -9.89 6.85 -12.84
N TRP A 8 -11.11 7.30 -12.67
CA TRP A 8 -11.50 8.20 -11.60
C TRP A 8 -11.34 7.57 -10.22
N LYS A 9 -11.76 6.30 -10.06
CA LYS A 9 -11.55 5.56 -8.82
C LYS A 9 -10.08 5.40 -8.47
N ASN A 10 -9.22 5.15 -9.45
CA ASN A 10 -7.78 4.97 -9.21
C ASN A 10 -7.13 6.27 -8.76
N ILE A 11 -7.42 7.39 -9.41
CA ILE A 11 -6.92 8.71 -9.02
C ILE A 11 -7.48 9.11 -7.66
N TYR A 12 -8.76 8.87 -7.44
CA TYR A 12 -9.45 9.18 -6.19
C TYR A 12 -8.92 8.34 -5.03
N LEU A 13 -8.66 7.05 -5.25
CA LEU A 13 -8.11 6.15 -4.24
C LEU A 13 -6.68 6.50 -3.85
N ILE A 14 -5.83 6.90 -4.80
CA ILE A 14 -4.47 7.35 -4.52
C ILE A 14 -4.51 8.63 -3.69
N PHE A 15 -5.34 9.59 -4.06
CA PHE A 15 -5.53 10.84 -3.33
C PHE A 15 -6.14 10.59 -1.95
N TRP A 16 -7.17 9.77 -1.89
CA TRP A 16 -7.85 9.39 -0.65
C TRP A 16 -6.92 8.66 0.31
N LYS A 17 -6.07 7.79 -0.22
CA LYS A 17 -5.11 7.07 0.61
C LYS A 17 -4.05 8.00 1.21
N LYS A 18 -3.56 8.98 0.48
CA LYS A 18 -2.67 10.01 1.02
C LYS A 18 -3.35 10.80 2.11
N LEU A 19 -4.62 11.13 1.91
CA LEU A 19 -5.42 11.84 2.91
C LEU A 19 -5.68 10.99 4.15
N LEU A 20 -6.00 9.70 3.97
CA LEU A 20 -6.19 8.74 5.07
C LEU A 20 -4.91 8.52 5.87
N ASN A 21 -3.76 8.41 5.22
CA ASN A 21 -2.47 8.32 5.90
C ASN A 21 -2.18 9.58 6.71
N TYR A 22 -2.52 10.75 6.19
CA TYR A 22 -2.36 12.01 6.89
C TYR A 22 -3.27 12.07 8.13
N VAL A 23 -4.54 11.73 7.97
CA VAL A 23 -5.51 11.67 9.07
C VAL A 23 -5.12 10.62 10.11
N TYR A 24 -4.66 9.45 9.66
CA TYR A 24 -4.20 8.38 10.52
C TYR A 24 -2.98 8.80 11.36
N LEU A 25 -2.01 9.45 10.75
CA LEU A 25 -0.85 10.01 11.45
C LEU A 25 -1.27 11.10 12.45
N TYR A 26 -2.23 11.93 12.10
CA TYR A 26 -2.77 12.95 12.99
C TYR A 26 -3.48 12.35 14.19
N GLN A 27 -4.31 11.32 13.97
CA GLN A 27 -4.98 10.60 15.05
C GLN A 27 -4.00 9.84 15.94
N THR A 28 -2.98 9.25 15.35
CA THR A 28 -1.92 8.53 16.09
C THR A 28 -1.14 9.50 16.97
N THR A 29 -0.84 10.72 16.50
CA THR A 29 -0.18 11.73 17.32
C THR A 29 -1.05 12.22 18.48
N ASN A 30 -2.34 12.34 18.27
CA ASN A 30 -3.28 12.75 19.34
C ASN A 30 -3.54 11.65 20.35
N ASN A 31 -3.52 10.39 19.93
CA ASN A 31 -3.70 9.22 20.78
C ASN A 31 -2.38 8.71 21.40
N PHE A 32 -1.26 9.34 21.06
CA PHE A 32 0.06 8.92 21.53
C PHE A 32 0.18 8.88 23.06
N ARG A 33 -0.60 9.70 23.76
CA ARG A 33 -0.62 9.76 25.23
C ARG A 33 -1.29 8.54 25.90
N THR A 34 -2.06 7.77 25.14
CA THR A 34 -2.88 6.67 25.68
C THR A 34 -2.36 5.28 25.34
N TYR A 35 -1.42 5.15 24.39
CA TYR A 35 -0.90 3.85 23.95
C TYR A 35 0.50 3.59 24.46
N ASN A 36 0.68 2.38 25.00
CA ASN A 36 1.97 1.86 25.38
C ASN A 36 2.82 1.61 24.11
N THR A 37 4.13 1.92 24.17
CA THR A 37 5.05 1.72 23.03
C THR A 37 5.03 0.30 22.47
N ASN A 38 4.72 -0.70 23.30
CA ASN A 38 4.60 -2.10 22.90
C ASN A 38 3.38 -2.34 21.99
N GLN A 39 2.26 -1.66 22.27
CA GLN A 39 1.04 -1.76 21.44
C GLN A 39 1.22 -1.09 20.07
N MET A 40 1.98 -0.02 19.99
CA MET A 40 2.28 0.63 18.71
C MET A 40 3.14 -0.24 17.79
N ARG A 41 4.04 -1.06 18.35
CA ARG A 41 4.85 -2.01 17.59
C ARG A 41 4.03 -3.15 17.01
N GLU A 42 2.98 -3.58 17.71
CA GLU A 42 2.06 -4.62 17.25
C GLU A 42 1.14 -4.11 16.13
N LEU A 43 0.83 -2.80 16.13
CA LEU A 43 -0.01 -2.17 15.12
C LEU A 43 0.75 -1.79 13.84
N GLU A 44 2.08 -1.76 13.88
CA GLU A 44 2.89 -1.50 12.70
C GLU A 44 2.98 -2.75 11.83
N THR A 45 2.66 -2.57 10.55
CA THR A 45 2.86 -3.64 9.56
C THR A 45 4.34 -3.92 9.40
N PRO A 46 4.82 -5.12 9.73
CA PRO A 46 6.24 -5.43 9.65
C PRO A 46 6.72 -5.48 8.20
N ILE A 47 7.98 -5.12 7.99
CA ILE A 47 8.64 -5.27 6.69
C ILE A 47 9.10 -6.73 6.58
N LYS A 48 8.40 -7.50 5.77
CA LYS A 48 8.70 -8.91 5.51
C LYS A 48 8.32 -9.25 4.07
N THR A 49 8.53 -10.48 3.66
CA THR A 49 8.02 -10.98 2.38
C THR A 49 6.51 -11.18 2.47
N TYR A 50 5.78 -10.60 1.53
CA TYR A 50 4.32 -10.70 1.44
C TYR A 50 3.91 -11.31 0.10
N ALA A 51 2.83 -12.10 0.10
CA ALA A 51 2.15 -12.42 -1.14
C ALA A 51 1.52 -11.14 -1.72
N LYS A 52 1.49 -11.02 -3.04
CA LYS A 52 0.87 -9.86 -3.70
C LYS A 52 -0.56 -9.65 -3.26
N SER A 53 -1.33 -10.73 -3.19
CA SER A 53 -2.72 -10.68 -2.74
C SER A 53 -2.85 -10.21 -1.29
N GLU A 54 -1.99 -10.71 -0.42
CA GLU A 54 -1.97 -10.33 0.99
C GLU A 54 -1.66 -8.84 1.16
N LEU A 55 -0.62 -8.36 0.51
CA LEU A 55 -0.24 -6.96 0.60
C LEU A 55 -1.30 -6.05 -0.03
N ALA A 56 -1.86 -6.45 -1.16
CA ALA A 56 -2.94 -5.71 -1.81
C ALA A 56 -4.17 -5.58 -0.92
N GLN A 57 -4.52 -6.64 -0.19
CA GLN A 57 -5.64 -6.62 0.76
C GLN A 57 -5.35 -5.77 2.00
N LEU A 58 -4.12 -5.74 2.48
CA LEU A 58 -3.73 -4.86 3.58
C LEU A 58 -3.96 -3.39 3.21
N TYR A 59 -3.67 -3.03 1.96
CA TYR A 59 -3.91 -1.68 1.46
C TYR A 59 -5.39 -1.39 1.16
N ASN A 60 -6.16 -2.43 0.83
CA ASN A 60 -7.56 -2.31 0.42
C ASN A 60 -8.41 -3.39 1.11
N PRO A 61 -8.61 -3.31 2.43
CA PRO A 61 -9.24 -4.39 3.19
C PRO A 61 -10.72 -4.61 2.86
N THR A 62 -11.40 -3.61 2.30
CA THR A 62 -12.81 -3.70 1.93
C THR A 62 -13.05 -4.23 0.53
N MET A 63 -12.00 -4.39 -0.27
CA MET A 63 -12.11 -4.89 -1.64
C MET A 63 -11.93 -6.40 -1.71
N THR A 64 -12.49 -7.02 -2.76
CA THR A 64 -12.17 -8.40 -3.10
C THR A 64 -10.69 -8.52 -3.49
N ILE A 65 -10.12 -9.72 -3.37
CA ILE A 65 -8.72 -9.98 -3.69
C ILE A 65 -8.38 -9.53 -5.12
N ARG A 66 -9.25 -9.85 -6.07
CA ARG A 66 -9.07 -9.47 -7.48
C ARG A 66 -9.05 -7.96 -7.67
N CYS A 67 -9.97 -7.24 -7.05
CA CYS A 67 -10.05 -5.79 -7.13
C CYS A 67 -8.88 -5.13 -6.39
N ALA A 68 -8.50 -5.65 -5.23
CA ALA A 68 -7.38 -5.18 -4.45
C ALA A 68 -6.07 -5.31 -5.23
N LEU A 69 -5.82 -6.45 -5.86
CA LEU A 69 -4.64 -6.68 -6.71
C LEU A 69 -4.59 -5.71 -7.89
N ARG A 70 -5.72 -5.52 -8.56
CA ARG A 70 -5.81 -4.59 -9.70
C ARG A 70 -5.52 -3.16 -9.28
N THR A 71 -6.13 -2.70 -8.21
CA THR A 71 -5.95 -1.35 -7.67
C THR A 71 -4.51 -1.13 -7.21
N PHE A 72 -3.95 -2.09 -6.50
CA PHE A 72 -2.58 -2.05 -6.01
C PHE A 72 -1.56 -1.98 -7.17
N ARG A 73 -1.78 -2.80 -8.19
CA ARG A 73 -0.97 -2.76 -9.41
C ARG A 73 -1.01 -1.39 -10.09
N GLN A 74 -2.20 -0.79 -10.16
CA GLN A 74 -2.36 0.55 -10.72
C GLN A 74 -1.57 1.60 -9.94
N TRP A 75 -1.58 1.52 -8.63
CA TRP A 75 -0.79 2.44 -7.79
C TRP A 75 0.70 2.32 -8.07
N ILE A 76 1.20 1.10 -8.18
CA ILE A 76 2.61 0.83 -8.51
C ILE A 76 2.96 1.40 -9.89
N LEU A 77 2.13 1.15 -10.89
CA LEU A 77 2.34 1.65 -12.25
C LEU A 77 2.24 3.16 -12.35
N PHE A 78 1.36 3.77 -11.57
CA PHE A 78 1.19 5.22 -11.53
C PHE A 78 2.42 5.94 -10.96
N ASN A 79 3.07 5.33 -9.99
CA ASN A 79 4.31 5.86 -9.42
C ASN A 79 5.49 5.31 -10.23
N LYS A 80 5.90 6.06 -11.24
CA LYS A 80 6.97 5.67 -12.16
C LYS A 80 8.29 5.42 -11.45
N GLU A 81 8.58 6.22 -10.45
CA GLU A 81 9.81 6.11 -9.66
C GLU A 81 9.82 4.81 -8.86
N LEU A 82 8.71 4.50 -8.18
CA LEU A 82 8.55 3.22 -7.48
C LEU A 82 8.67 2.05 -8.45
N TYR A 83 8.00 2.10 -9.58
CA TYR A 83 8.03 1.03 -10.58
C TYR A 83 9.45 0.80 -11.11
N SER A 84 10.18 1.87 -11.41
CA SER A 84 11.56 1.80 -11.86
C SER A 84 12.47 1.15 -10.80
N ASN A 85 12.33 1.54 -9.54
CA ASN A 85 13.11 0.98 -8.45
C ASN A 85 12.76 -0.48 -8.19
N LEU A 86 11.49 -0.85 -8.34
CA LEU A 86 11.07 -2.26 -8.24
C LEU A 86 11.68 -3.11 -9.35
N GLN A 87 11.69 -2.60 -10.59
CA GLN A 87 12.32 -3.29 -11.71
C GLN A 87 13.82 -3.50 -11.47
N ASN A 88 14.50 -2.55 -10.87
CA ASN A 88 15.92 -2.67 -10.51
C ASN A 88 16.18 -3.78 -9.49
N THR A 89 15.18 -4.14 -8.69
CA THR A 89 15.28 -5.27 -7.74
C THR A 89 14.91 -6.62 -8.37
N GLY A 90 14.58 -6.66 -9.66
CA GLY A 90 14.17 -7.88 -10.36
C GLY A 90 12.67 -8.14 -10.29
N TYR A 91 11.86 -7.12 -10.05
CA TYR A 91 10.40 -7.25 -10.01
C TYR A 91 9.85 -7.63 -11.38
N HIS A 92 8.91 -8.59 -11.38
CA HIS A 92 8.13 -9.01 -12.54
C HIS A 92 6.64 -9.00 -12.20
N ASP A 93 5.82 -8.60 -13.17
CA ASP A 93 4.36 -8.61 -12.99
C ASP A 93 3.80 -9.99 -12.67
N SER A 94 4.46 -11.05 -13.11
CA SER A 94 4.05 -12.43 -12.90
C SER A 94 4.47 -13.01 -11.54
N GLN A 95 5.35 -12.36 -10.79
CA GLN A 95 5.76 -12.88 -9.49
C GLN A 95 4.60 -12.87 -8.49
N ARG A 96 4.55 -13.86 -7.62
CA ARG A 96 3.47 -14.00 -6.63
C ARG A 96 3.76 -13.33 -5.29
N TYR A 97 5.02 -13.11 -4.99
CA TYR A 97 5.47 -12.58 -3.70
C TYR A 97 6.35 -11.36 -3.93
N PHE A 98 6.20 -10.40 -3.05
CA PHE A 98 7.16 -9.30 -2.94
C PHE A 98 8.26 -9.69 -1.97
N THR A 99 9.51 -9.48 -2.37
CA THR A 99 10.65 -9.68 -1.48
C THR A 99 10.68 -8.61 -0.40
N HIS A 100 11.45 -8.85 0.67
CA HIS A 100 11.64 -7.89 1.75
C HIS A 100 12.00 -6.48 1.23
N ARG A 101 12.95 -6.40 0.31
CA ARG A 101 13.41 -5.13 -0.27
C ARG A 101 12.34 -4.45 -1.11
N GLN A 102 11.56 -5.24 -1.85
CA GLN A 102 10.44 -4.70 -2.63
C GLN A 102 9.33 -4.16 -1.75
N VAL A 103 9.03 -4.84 -0.65
CA VAL A 103 8.07 -4.37 0.36
C VAL A 103 8.54 -3.07 0.99
N GLU A 104 9.81 -2.98 1.31
CA GLU A 104 10.44 -1.78 1.87
C GLU A 104 10.27 -0.58 0.93
N LEU A 105 10.51 -0.77 -0.37
CA LEU A 105 10.29 0.27 -1.38
C LEU A 105 8.83 0.66 -1.48
N ILE A 106 7.92 -0.30 -1.49
CA ILE A 106 6.48 -0.05 -1.55
C ILE A 106 6.03 0.76 -0.34
N PHE A 107 6.47 0.40 0.85
CA PHE A 107 6.12 1.14 2.07
C PHE A 107 6.69 2.55 2.07
N HIS A 108 7.88 2.73 1.47
CA HIS A 108 8.49 4.05 1.36
C HIS A 108 7.69 4.99 0.45
N TYR A 109 7.29 4.49 -0.73
CA TYR A 109 6.59 5.32 -1.73
C TYR A 109 5.08 5.43 -1.50
N LEU A 110 4.43 4.34 -1.13
CA LEU A 110 2.98 4.31 -0.92
C LEU A 110 2.56 4.53 0.54
N GLY A 111 3.50 4.47 1.45
CA GLY A 111 3.23 4.48 2.89
C GLY A 111 2.82 3.09 3.39
N LYS A 112 2.87 2.90 4.71
CA LYS A 112 2.44 1.65 5.34
C LYS A 112 0.92 1.52 5.27
N PRO A 113 0.41 0.31 5.04
CA PRO A 113 -1.03 0.08 5.05
C PRO A 113 -1.69 0.27 6.40
#